data_d450609ffd11fdec203cbec66281c46a
#
_entry.id   d450609ffd11fdec203cbec66281c46a
#
_cell.length_a   1.000
_cell.length_b   1.000
_cell.length_c   1.000
_cell.angle_alpha   90.00
_cell.angle_beta   90.00
_cell.angle_gamma   90.00
#
_symmetry.space_group_name_H-M   'P 1'
#
loop_
_entity.id
_entity.type
_entity.pdbx_description
1 polymer ?
#
loop_
_entity_poly.entity_id
_entity_poly.type
_entity_poly.pdbx_seq_one_letter_code
_entity_poly.pdbx_strand_id
1 'polypeptide(L)'
;MKKVDVLIIGGGASGLSAAISSKSNYPDKSVAVIRKEKQVLVPCGIPYIFGSVKSSDRNVMRDKGMLDLGVEIIIDEVDIVDIDGHTADLVSGVKIEFEKVIFATGSIPTKPKWLKGADLENVFTIPKNKVYLDEMHGQLKQLKKIITIGAGFIGVEMSDEMNKEGWDVTLVELEPTILSRAFDKEFGDKAEELLVKRGVKVITGKGVKEIIGTDGKVSSVILTSGEEIEADAVILSMGYAPNTTLAKKSGLELNKFGFIKTCEYMRVENCSCDIFAVGDCAEKRDFLTRRLSTTMLASTACAEARVAGMNLYELSPCKVFGGTIAIYNTAIGNSAFGTAGITEERAKQDNFDVVVGSFTGIDKHPGTLEGTHEQTVKLIVAGDCGMIIGGEVFGGISIGELTNTLGFLIQNHVNVKSLLTAQIGTHPMLTGSPAAYPLIKAAEIVAKKMKCKA
;
A
#
# COMPACT_ATOMS: atom_id res chain seq x y z
N MET A 1 6.69 15.59 -34.52
CA MET A 1 6.14 15.82 -33.16
C MET A 1 4.79 15.11 -33.10
N LYS A 2 4.60 14.27 -32.11
CA LYS A 2 3.33 13.56 -31.89
C LYS A 2 2.45 14.42 -30.99
N LYS A 3 1.11 14.39 -31.21
CA LYS A 3 0.16 15.14 -30.39
C LYS A 3 -0.84 14.18 -29.75
N VAL A 4 -1.15 14.38 -28.46
CA VAL A 4 -2.18 13.69 -27.70
C VAL A 4 -2.91 14.68 -26.81
N ASP A 5 -4.20 14.44 -26.52
CA ASP A 5 -4.94 15.33 -25.61
C ASP A 5 -4.52 15.09 -24.14
N VAL A 6 -4.39 13.83 -23.74
CA VAL A 6 -4.01 13.46 -22.36
C VAL A 6 -2.78 12.55 -22.37
N LEU A 7 -1.71 13.01 -21.76
CA LEU A 7 -0.48 12.27 -21.59
C LEU A 7 -0.37 11.76 -20.13
N ILE A 8 -0.13 10.46 -19.96
CA ILE A 8 0.07 9.86 -18.64
C ILE A 8 1.48 9.30 -18.55
N ILE A 9 2.25 9.74 -17.55
CA ILE A 9 3.65 9.35 -17.36
C ILE A 9 3.75 8.32 -16.23
N GLY A 10 3.92 7.06 -16.57
CA GLY A 10 3.95 5.92 -15.69
C GLY A 10 2.79 4.96 -15.95
N GLY A 11 3.08 3.66 -16.04
CA GLY A 11 2.12 2.59 -16.37
C GLY A 11 1.72 1.69 -15.20
N GLY A 12 2.02 2.11 -13.94
CA GLY A 12 1.61 1.37 -12.74
C GLY A 12 0.10 1.45 -12.47
N ALA A 13 -0.33 1.04 -11.27
CA ALA A 13 -1.75 1.00 -10.90
C ALA A 13 -2.46 2.35 -11.05
N SER A 14 -1.81 3.46 -10.64
CA SER A 14 -2.36 4.81 -10.82
C SER A 14 -2.41 5.22 -12.28
N GLY A 15 -1.38 4.94 -13.08
CA GLY A 15 -1.36 5.29 -14.51
C GLY A 15 -2.42 4.54 -15.30
N LEU A 16 -2.59 3.23 -15.06
CA LEU A 16 -3.67 2.42 -15.62
C LEU A 16 -5.05 2.99 -15.27
N SER A 17 -5.27 3.28 -13.99
CA SER A 17 -6.56 3.80 -13.51
C SER A 17 -6.83 5.20 -14.05
N ALA A 18 -5.80 6.06 -14.15
CA ALA A 18 -5.92 7.39 -14.75
C ALA A 18 -6.28 7.31 -16.23
N ALA A 19 -5.64 6.42 -16.99
CA ALA A 19 -5.91 6.24 -18.42
C ALA A 19 -7.35 5.77 -18.67
N ILE A 20 -7.78 4.75 -17.94
CA ILE A 20 -9.16 4.23 -18.05
C ILE A 20 -10.17 5.31 -17.65
N SER A 21 -9.94 6.00 -16.52
CA SER A 21 -10.84 7.05 -16.05
C SER A 21 -10.91 8.22 -17.04
N SER A 22 -9.77 8.68 -17.53
CA SER A 22 -9.71 9.77 -18.51
C SER A 22 -10.48 9.42 -19.78
N LYS A 23 -10.18 8.25 -20.36
CA LYS A 23 -10.82 7.83 -21.63
C LYS A 23 -12.31 7.55 -21.47
N SER A 24 -12.75 7.02 -20.32
CA SER A 24 -14.15 6.76 -20.04
C SER A 24 -14.98 8.03 -19.84
N ASN A 25 -14.40 9.08 -19.25
CA ASN A 25 -15.09 10.35 -19.02
C ASN A 25 -15.00 11.30 -20.24
N TYR A 26 -13.94 11.18 -21.04
CA TYR A 26 -13.71 12.00 -22.24
C TYR A 26 -13.41 11.10 -23.45
N PRO A 27 -14.43 10.41 -23.99
CA PRO A 27 -14.24 9.38 -25.04
C PRO A 27 -13.67 9.95 -26.34
N ASP A 28 -13.92 11.24 -26.63
CA ASP A 28 -13.43 11.91 -27.85
C ASP A 28 -11.97 12.34 -27.75
N LYS A 29 -11.38 12.31 -26.54
CA LYS A 29 -9.99 12.71 -26.31
C LYS A 29 -9.03 11.54 -26.55
N SER A 30 -7.91 11.82 -27.19
CA SER A 30 -6.80 10.88 -27.32
C SER A 30 -6.03 10.78 -26.00
N VAL A 31 -5.77 9.54 -25.56
CA VAL A 31 -5.04 9.27 -24.32
C VAL A 31 -3.85 8.38 -24.60
N ALA A 32 -2.65 8.77 -24.13
CA ALA A 32 -1.45 7.97 -24.22
C ALA A 32 -0.82 7.76 -22.85
N VAL A 33 -0.31 6.55 -22.61
CA VAL A 33 0.49 6.19 -21.44
C VAL A 33 1.91 5.92 -21.87
N ILE A 34 2.87 6.62 -21.26
CA ILE A 34 4.30 6.34 -21.44
C ILE A 34 4.81 5.56 -20.24
N ARG A 35 5.52 4.47 -20.49
CA ARG A 35 6.15 3.65 -19.45
C ARG A 35 7.42 2.98 -19.95
N LYS A 36 8.40 2.79 -19.06
CA LYS A 36 9.70 2.14 -19.39
C LYS A 36 9.52 0.64 -19.62
N GLU A 37 8.67 0.01 -18.82
CA GLU A 37 8.52 -1.44 -18.79
C GLU A 37 7.54 -1.91 -19.86
N LYS A 38 7.94 -2.94 -20.64
CA LYS A 38 7.02 -3.66 -21.55
C LYS A 38 5.91 -4.36 -20.79
N GLN A 39 6.25 -4.93 -19.63
CA GLN A 39 5.33 -5.62 -18.73
C GLN A 39 5.40 -4.99 -17.33
N VAL A 40 4.26 -4.59 -16.81
CA VAL A 40 4.12 -3.98 -15.49
C VAL A 40 3.58 -5.03 -14.52
N LEU A 41 4.16 -5.11 -13.33
CA LEU A 41 3.71 -6.02 -12.29
C LEU A 41 2.55 -5.44 -11.48
N VAL A 42 1.70 -6.31 -10.94
CA VAL A 42 0.78 -5.97 -9.86
C VAL A 42 1.61 -5.69 -8.60
N PRO A 43 1.69 -4.44 -8.11
CA PRO A 43 2.64 -4.10 -7.03
C PRO A 43 2.44 -4.90 -5.75
N CYS A 44 1.19 -5.06 -5.32
CA CYS A 44 0.83 -5.82 -4.10
C CYS A 44 1.05 -7.34 -4.27
N GLY A 45 1.22 -7.83 -5.50
CA GLY A 45 1.50 -9.24 -5.80
C GLY A 45 2.98 -9.60 -5.81
N ILE A 46 3.88 -8.61 -5.67
CA ILE A 46 5.33 -8.84 -5.78
C ILE A 46 5.86 -9.83 -4.74
N PRO A 47 5.56 -9.74 -3.44
CA PRO A 47 6.03 -10.70 -2.45
C PRO A 47 5.64 -12.15 -2.79
N TYR A 48 4.46 -12.33 -3.34
CA TYR A 48 3.90 -13.65 -3.68
C TYR A 48 4.60 -14.33 -4.88
N ILE A 49 5.39 -13.60 -5.67
CA ILE A 49 6.24 -14.16 -6.73
C ILE A 49 7.24 -15.17 -6.14
N PHE A 50 7.70 -14.91 -4.91
CA PHE A 50 8.72 -15.71 -4.23
C PHE A 50 8.17 -16.96 -3.52
N GLY A 51 6.85 -17.18 -3.57
CA GLY A 51 6.20 -18.33 -2.94
C GLY A 51 4.95 -18.76 -3.69
N SER A 52 3.80 -18.21 -3.35
CA SER A 52 2.47 -18.65 -3.82
C SER A 52 2.28 -18.59 -5.33
N VAL A 53 2.79 -17.55 -5.98
CA VAL A 53 2.65 -17.32 -7.44
C VAL A 53 3.77 -17.99 -8.23
N LYS A 54 4.99 -18.07 -7.67
CA LYS A 54 6.20 -18.76 -8.19
C LYS A 54 6.79 -18.19 -9.49
N SER A 55 6.18 -17.20 -10.10
CA SER A 55 6.65 -16.58 -11.34
C SER A 55 6.13 -15.15 -11.48
N SER A 56 7.00 -14.24 -11.86
CA SER A 56 6.60 -12.86 -12.17
C SER A 56 5.67 -12.77 -13.37
N ASP A 57 5.72 -13.72 -14.32
CA ASP A 57 4.81 -13.77 -15.48
C ASP A 57 3.34 -13.91 -15.05
N ARG A 58 3.11 -14.54 -13.91
CA ARG A 58 1.76 -14.72 -13.34
C ARG A 58 1.29 -13.50 -12.53
N ASN A 59 2.18 -12.51 -12.31
CA ASN A 59 1.90 -11.27 -11.58
C ASN A 59 1.86 -10.03 -12.49
N VAL A 60 1.74 -10.21 -13.81
CA VAL A 60 1.70 -9.09 -14.76
C VAL A 60 0.31 -8.47 -14.81
N MET A 61 0.26 -7.13 -14.76
CA MET A 61 -0.95 -6.35 -15.01
C MET A 61 -1.34 -6.44 -16.48
N ARG A 62 -2.63 -6.62 -16.74
CA ARG A 62 -3.16 -6.71 -18.11
C ARG A 62 -3.44 -5.33 -18.68
N ASP A 63 -2.89 -5.04 -19.85
CA ASP A 63 -3.13 -3.80 -20.58
C ASP A 63 -4.51 -3.75 -21.30
N LYS A 64 -5.18 -4.90 -21.36
CA LYS A 64 -6.44 -5.05 -22.15
C LYS A 64 -7.47 -3.97 -21.87
N GLY A 65 -7.67 -3.59 -20.59
CA GLY A 65 -8.66 -2.57 -20.24
C GLY A 65 -8.36 -1.17 -20.82
N MET A 66 -7.08 -0.81 -20.99
CA MET A 66 -6.67 0.43 -21.67
C MET A 66 -6.81 0.30 -23.20
N LEU A 67 -6.32 -0.82 -23.75
CA LEU A 67 -6.31 -1.05 -25.21
C LEU A 67 -7.72 -1.14 -25.77
N ASP A 68 -8.66 -1.80 -25.09
CA ASP A 68 -10.08 -1.90 -25.50
C ASP A 68 -10.76 -0.52 -25.57
N LEU A 69 -10.28 0.46 -24.80
CA LEU A 69 -10.75 1.85 -24.84
C LEU A 69 -10.01 2.71 -25.86
N GLY A 70 -9.03 2.16 -26.57
CA GLY A 70 -8.22 2.90 -27.53
C GLY A 70 -7.15 3.81 -26.90
N VAL A 71 -6.72 3.51 -25.66
CA VAL A 71 -5.56 4.18 -25.06
C VAL A 71 -4.30 3.67 -25.72
N GLU A 72 -3.41 4.58 -26.12
CA GLU A 72 -2.12 4.21 -26.68
C GLU A 72 -1.10 3.96 -25.57
N ILE A 73 -0.27 2.92 -25.74
CA ILE A 73 0.84 2.61 -24.83
C ILE A 73 2.15 2.84 -25.57
N ILE A 74 2.98 3.74 -25.05
CA ILE A 74 4.29 4.06 -25.58
C ILE A 74 5.35 3.49 -24.61
N ILE A 75 6.19 2.58 -25.11
CA ILE A 75 7.28 2.02 -24.33
C ILE A 75 8.52 2.89 -24.52
N ASP A 76 8.72 3.83 -23.60
CA ASP A 76 9.83 4.78 -23.60
C ASP A 76 9.96 5.42 -22.22
N GLU A 77 10.98 6.24 -22.02
CA GLU A 77 11.22 7.05 -20.85
C GLU A 77 11.07 8.54 -21.16
N VAL A 78 10.35 9.27 -20.30
CA VAL A 78 10.27 10.72 -20.37
C VAL A 78 11.52 11.31 -19.72
N ASP A 79 12.30 12.07 -20.47
CA ASP A 79 13.49 12.76 -19.97
C ASP A 79 13.15 14.07 -19.27
N ILE A 80 12.27 14.89 -19.87
CA ILE A 80 11.81 16.16 -19.31
C ILE A 80 10.40 16.50 -19.82
N VAL A 81 9.64 17.22 -18.99
CA VAL A 81 8.37 17.84 -19.38
C VAL A 81 8.53 19.35 -19.35
N ASP A 82 8.33 19.99 -20.49
CA ASP A 82 8.18 21.45 -20.58
C ASP A 82 6.74 21.80 -20.23
N ILE A 83 6.56 22.30 -19.01
CA ILE A 83 5.25 22.59 -18.42
C ILE A 83 4.54 23.73 -19.17
N ASP A 84 5.28 24.80 -19.50
CA ASP A 84 4.73 25.98 -20.17
C ASP A 84 4.51 25.73 -21.67
N GLY A 85 5.42 24.97 -22.29
CA GLY A 85 5.33 24.59 -23.70
C GLY A 85 4.42 23.40 -23.97
N HIS A 86 3.84 22.76 -22.94
CA HIS A 86 2.98 21.57 -23.06
C HIS A 86 3.60 20.45 -23.91
N THR A 87 4.88 20.16 -23.68
CA THR A 87 5.60 19.10 -24.41
C THR A 87 6.37 18.18 -23.46
N ALA A 88 6.52 16.93 -23.87
CA ALA A 88 7.37 15.94 -23.19
C ALA A 88 8.42 15.42 -24.18
N ASP A 89 9.69 15.50 -23.78
CA ASP A 89 10.80 14.95 -24.55
C ASP A 89 11.13 13.55 -24.03
N LEU A 90 11.16 12.57 -24.92
CA LEU A 90 11.46 11.19 -24.60
C LEU A 90 12.97 10.91 -24.80
N VAL A 91 13.49 9.93 -24.07
CA VAL A 91 14.90 9.49 -24.19
C VAL A 91 15.23 9.02 -25.61
N SER A 92 14.25 8.46 -26.34
CA SER A 92 14.41 8.11 -27.76
C SER A 92 14.56 9.30 -28.70
N GLY A 93 14.40 10.53 -28.21
CA GLY A 93 14.39 11.76 -29.00
C GLY A 93 13.01 12.14 -29.58
N VAL A 94 11.99 11.37 -29.33
CA VAL A 94 10.62 11.72 -29.72
C VAL A 94 10.10 12.83 -28.81
N LYS A 95 9.42 13.83 -29.40
CA LYS A 95 8.73 14.90 -28.67
C LYS A 95 7.22 14.71 -28.81
N ILE A 96 6.49 14.80 -27.69
CA ILE A 96 5.02 14.67 -27.60
C ILE A 96 4.44 15.98 -27.10
N GLU A 97 3.50 16.54 -27.84
CA GLU A 97 2.65 17.68 -27.44
C GLU A 97 1.39 17.13 -26.74
N PHE A 98 0.96 17.77 -25.66
CA PHE A 98 -0.23 17.38 -24.91
C PHE A 98 -1.09 18.57 -24.48
N GLU A 99 -2.40 18.36 -24.24
CA GLU A 99 -3.27 19.33 -23.59
C GLU A 99 -3.21 19.20 -22.06
N LYS A 100 -3.22 17.96 -21.56
CA LYS A 100 -3.18 17.61 -20.15
C LYS A 100 -2.10 16.57 -19.89
N VAL A 101 -1.40 16.68 -18.76
CA VAL A 101 -0.44 15.65 -18.34
C VAL A 101 -0.71 15.18 -16.91
N ILE A 102 -0.59 13.86 -16.69
CA ILE A 102 -0.71 13.23 -15.37
C ILE A 102 0.60 12.55 -15.01
N PHE A 103 1.26 13.02 -13.96
CA PHE A 103 2.42 12.35 -13.38
C PHE A 103 1.94 11.18 -12.52
N ALA A 104 2.27 9.96 -12.91
CA ALA A 104 1.95 8.70 -12.25
C ALA A 104 3.21 7.84 -12.04
N THR A 105 4.34 8.52 -11.75
CA THR A 105 5.69 7.94 -11.72
C THR A 105 5.97 7.03 -10.53
N GLY A 106 5.05 6.98 -9.55
CA GLY A 106 5.05 6.02 -8.45
C GLY A 106 6.16 6.25 -7.42
N SER A 107 6.76 5.18 -6.94
CA SER A 107 7.77 5.16 -5.88
C SER A 107 8.90 4.19 -6.18
N ILE A 108 10.04 4.40 -5.53
CA ILE A 108 11.23 3.56 -5.58
C ILE A 108 11.57 3.04 -4.18
N PRO A 109 12.12 1.83 -4.03
CA PRO A 109 12.53 1.31 -2.72
C PRO A 109 13.65 2.15 -2.12
N THR A 110 13.59 2.34 -0.81
CA THR A 110 14.61 3.08 -0.07
C THR A 110 15.83 2.19 0.18
N LYS A 111 17.00 2.67 -0.24
CA LYS A 111 18.31 2.10 0.12
C LYS A 111 19.03 3.10 1.02
N PRO A 112 19.12 2.86 2.34
CA PRO A 112 19.66 3.86 3.26
C PRO A 112 21.15 4.08 3.05
N LYS A 113 21.56 5.32 2.84
CA LYS A 113 22.98 5.69 2.66
C LYS A 113 23.85 5.46 3.89
N TRP A 114 23.23 5.44 5.07
CA TRP A 114 23.94 5.21 6.33
C TRP A 114 24.22 3.71 6.60
N LEU A 115 23.53 2.79 5.93
CA LEU A 115 23.68 1.37 6.15
C LEU A 115 24.92 0.86 5.41
N LYS A 116 25.99 0.68 6.17
CA LYS A 116 27.24 0.14 5.64
C LYS A 116 27.03 -1.29 5.15
N GLY A 117 27.59 -1.62 3.97
CA GLY A 117 27.41 -2.91 3.32
C GLY A 117 26.14 -3.04 2.48
N ALA A 118 25.30 -2.00 2.40
CA ALA A 118 24.09 -2.03 1.57
C ALA A 118 24.37 -2.23 0.06
N ASP A 119 25.60 -1.97 -0.40
CA ASP A 119 26.01 -2.12 -1.81
C ASP A 119 26.72 -3.46 -2.12
N LEU A 120 26.79 -4.37 -1.15
CA LEU A 120 27.34 -5.70 -1.35
C LEU A 120 26.49 -6.53 -2.31
N GLU A 121 27.10 -7.49 -2.99
CA GLU A 121 26.39 -8.49 -3.78
C GLU A 121 25.46 -9.32 -2.85
N ASN A 122 24.29 -9.68 -3.34
CA ASN A 122 23.20 -10.32 -2.58
C ASN A 122 22.49 -9.40 -1.56
N VAL A 123 22.67 -8.08 -1.65
CA VAL A 123 21.78 -7.13 -0.97
C VAL A 123 20.74 -6.63 -1.96
N PHE A 124 19.48 -6.95 -1.72
CA PHE A 124 18.36 -6.68 -2.61
C PHE A 124 17.40 -5.65 -2.02
N THR A 125 16.76 -4.90 -2.90
CA THR A 125 15.54 -4.13 -2.61
C THR A 125 14.38 -4.73 -3.40
N ILE A 126 13.16 -4.25 -3.18
CA ILE A 126 11.96 -4.77 -3.87
C ILE A 126 11.40 -3.69 -4.82
N PRO A 127 12.03 -3.44 -5.99
CA PRO A 127 11.50 -2.50 -6.97
C PRO A 127 10.32 -3.10 -7.74
N LYS A 128 9.50 -2.24 -8.33
CA LYS A 128 8.38 -2.64 -9.20
C LYS A 128 8.89 -2.93 -10.63
N ASN A 129 9.97 -3.68 -10.76
CA ASN A 129 10.65 -3.99 -12.02
C ASN A 129 10.78 -5.50 -12.22
N LYS A 130 10.10 -6.01 -13.27
CA LYS A 130 10.03 -7.45 -13.54
C LYS A 130 11.40 -8.08 -13.79
N VAL A 131 12.23 -7.46 -14.61
CA VAL A 131 13.55 -8.00 -14.99
C VAL A 131 14.42 -8.17 -13.75
N TYR A 132 14.54 -7.12 -12.94
CA TYR A 132 15.29 -7.16 -11.69
C TYR A 132 14.77 -8.26 -10.72
N LEU A 133 13.45 -8.40 -10.58
CA LEU A 133 12.87 -9.38 -9.67
C LEU A 133 13.06 -10.82 -10.18
N ASP A 134 13.08 -11.04 -11.49
CA ASP A 134 13.40 -12.34 -12.09
C ASP A 134 14.87 -12.72 -11.83
N GLU A 135 15.78 -11.78 -12.01
CA GLU A 135 17.20 -11.97 -11.70
C GLU A 135 17.42 -12.24 -10.20
N MET A 136 16.82 -11.41 -9.33
CA MET A 136 16.84 -11.61 -7.88
C MET A 136 16.32 -13.01 -7.49
N HIS A 137 15.17 -13.41 -8.03
CA HIS A 137 14.59 -14.73 -7.74
C HIS A 137 15.50 -15.86 -8.20
N GLY A 138 16.14 -15.71 -9.37
CA GLY A 138 17.14 -16.67 -9.87
C GLY A 138 18.36 -16.80 -8.95
N GLN A 139 18.88 -15.67 -8.45
CA GLN A 139 20.02 -15.65 -7.52
C GLN A 139 19.65 -16.25 -6.17
N LEU A 140 18.51 -15.89 -5.60
CA LEU A 140 18.05 -16.40 -4.30
C LEU A 140 17.92 -17.93 -4.26
N LYS A 141 17.60 -18.59 -5.38
CA LYS A 141 17.52 -20.06 -5.45
C LYS A 141 18.83 -20.80 -5.16
N GLN A 142 19.96 -20.10 -5.25
CA GLN A 142 21.29 -20.64 -4.94
C GLN A 142 21.71 -20.38 -3.48
N LEU A 143 20.88 -19.65 -2.71
CA LEU A 143 21.16 -19.17 -1.36
C LEU A 143 20.17 -19.82 -0.38
N LYS A 144 20.51 -19.83 0.91
CA LYS A 144 19.68 -20.49 1.92
C LYS A 144 19.26 -19.57 3.06
N LYS A 145 20.20 -18.83 3.64
CA LYS A 145 19.96 -17.96 4.80
C LYS A 145 19.66 -16.54 4.34
N ILE A 146 18.45 -16.09 4.55
CA ILE A 146 18.00 -14.77 4.11
C ILE A 146 17.59 -13.92 5.30
N ILE A 147 18.13 -12.72 5.39
CA ILE A 147 17.71 -11.72 6.38
C ILE A 147 16.86 -10.67 5.69
N THR A 148 15.62 -10.50 6.15
CA THR A 148 14.75 -9.38 5.74
C THR A 148 14.84 -8.27 6.79
N ILE A 149 15.15 -7.04 6.38
CA ILE A 149 15.28 -5.88 7.26
C ILE A 149 14.08 -4.96 7.07
N GLY A 150 13.30 -4.79 8.15
CA GLY A 150 12.05 -4.03 8.20
C GLY A 150 10.82 -4.92 8.11
N ALA A 151 9.98 -4.90 9.15
CA ALA A 151 8.78 -5.73 9.28
C ALA A 151 7.48 -4.94 9.03
N GLY A 152 7.47 -4.06 8.02
CA GLY A 152 6.24 -3.58 7.40
C GLY A 152 5.61 -4.67 6.52
N PHE A 153 4.53 -4.36 5.81
CA PHE A 153 3.78 -5.31 4.98
C PHE A 153 4.69 -6.12 4.04
N ILE A 154 5.55 -5.46 3.28
CA ILE A 154 6.44 -6.14 2.31
C ILE A 154 7.41 -7.08 3.01
N GLY A 155 8.01 -6.66 4.12
CA GLY A 155 8.95 -7.50 4.86
C GLY A 155 8.28 -8.73 5.45
N VAL A 156 7.09 -8.59 6.01
CA VAL A 156 6.28 -9.69 6.55
C VAL A 156 5.88 -10.66 5.44
N GLU A 157 5.31 -10.16 4.35
CA GLU A 157 4.85 -10.97 3.22
C GLU A 157 6.01 -11.68 2.50
N MET A 158 7.13 -10.98 2.26
CA MET A 158 8.34 -11.59 1.69
C MET A 158 8.88 -12.70 2.59
N SER A 159 8.92 -12.47 3.90
CA SER A 159 9.44 -13.46 4.86
C SER A 159 8.56 -14.71 4.91
N ASP A 160 7.22 -14.56 4.93
CA ASP A 160 6.30 -15.70 4.92
C ASP A 160 6.38 -16.49 3.61
N GLU A 161 6.38 -15.80 2.46
CA GLU A 161 6.39 -16.44 1.15
C GLU A 161 7.72 -17.15 0.85
N MET A 162 8.85 -16.54 1.24
CA MET A 162 10.16 -17.21 1.08
C MET A 162 10.30 -18.41 2.01
N ASN A 163 9.91 -18.27 3.29
CA ASN A 163 9.94 -19.39 4.23
C ASN A 163 9.09 -20.58 3.74
N LYS A 164 7.96 -20.31 3.12
CA LYS A 164 7.08 -21.32 2.52
C LYS A 164 7.76 -22.16 1.43
N GLU A 165 8.71 -21.59 0.68
CA GLU A 165 9.48 -22.29 -0.36
C GLU A 165 10.79 -22.90 0.18
N GLY A 166 11.04 -22.79 1.50
CA GLY A 166 12.12 -23.51 2.18
C GLY A 166 13.40 -22.71 2.44
N TRP A 167 13.37 -21.38 2.26
CA TRP A 167 14.46 -20.53 2.72
C TRP A 167 14.45 -20.39 4.25
N ASP A 168 15.65 -20.34 4.85
CA ASP A 168 15.84 -20.03 6.29
C ASP A 168 15.78 -18.51 6.45
N VAL A 169 14.63 -18.00 6.89
CA VAL A 169 14.34 -16.56 6.92
C VAL A 169 14.39 -16.01 8.32
N THR A 170 15.18 -14.94 8.50
CA THR A 170 15.19 -14.10 9.69
C THR A 170 14.65 -12.72 9.35
N LEU A 171 13.57 -12.31 10.00
CA LEU A 171 12.99 -10.97 9.89
C LEU A 171 13.47 -10.10 11.05
N VAL A 172 14.10 -8.96 10.75
CA VAL A 172 14.64 -8.02 11.74
C VAL A 172 13.88 -6.71 11.70
N GLU A 173 13.37 -6.26 12.85
CA GLU A 173 12.61 -5.03 13.00
C GLU A 173 13.16 -4.17 14.14
N LEU A 174 13.28 -2.86 13.89
CA LEU A 174 13.73 -1.88 14.88
C LEU A 174 12.66 -1.63 15.95
N GLU A 175 11.40 -1.57 15.53
CA GLU A 175 10.26 -1.34 16.42
C GLU A 175 10.00 -2.56 17.34
N PRO A 176 9.34 -2.36 18.48
CA PRO A 176 9.06 -3.46 19.44
C PRO A 176 8.14 -4.55 18.90
N THR A 177 7.40 -4.29 17.83
CA THR A 177 6.47 -5.25 17.21
C THR A 177 6.43 -5.07 15.70
N ILE A 178 6.12 -6.13 14.97
CA ILE A 178 5.96 -6.08 13.52
C ILE A 178 4.68 -5.34 13.15
N LEU A 179 4.60 -4.80 11.92
CA LEU A 179 3.44 -4.07 11.39
C LEU A 179 3.01 -2.84 12.23
N SER A 180 3.84 -2.37 13.16
CA SER A 180 3.54 -1.34 14.18
C SER A 180 3.04 -0.01 13.62
N ARG A 181 3.32 0.30 12.34
CA ARG A 181 2.85 1.53 11.69
C ARG A 181 1.38 1.48 11.25
N ALA A 182 0.81 0.28 11.19
CA ALA A 182 -0.54 0.07 10.66
C ALA A 182 -1.48 -0.59 11.69
N PHE A 183 -0.95 -1.31 12.66
CA PHE A 183 -1.73 -2.05 13.65
C PHE A 183 -1.32 -1.70 15.07
N ASP A 184 -2.26 -1.78 16.00
CA ASP A 184 -2.00 -1.76 17.42
C ASP A 184 -1.24 -3.03 17.85
N LYS A 185 -0.58 -2.94 19.00
CA LYS A 185 0.36 -3.97 19.48
C LYS A 185 -0.23 -5.39 19.49
N GLU A 186 -1.47 -5.56 19.94
CA GLU A 186 -2.12 -6.87 20.04
C GLU A 186 -2.28 -7.59 18.70
N PHE A 187 -2.45 -6.84 17.60
CA PHE A 187 -2.50 -7.40 16.24
C PHE A 187 -1.09 -7.71 15.72
N GLY A 188 -0.12 -6.82 16.00
CA GLY A 188 1.29 -7.05 15.67
C GLY A 188 1.86 -8.28 16.37
N ASP A 189 1.60 -8.44 17.67
CA ASP A 189 2.03 -9.62 18.44
C ASP A 189 1.42 -10.91 17.87
N LYS A 190 0.15 -10.87 17.47
CA LYS A 190 -0.52 -12.03 16.84
C LYS A 190 0.05 -12.36 15.47
N ALA A 191 0.44 -11.36 14.69
CA ALA A 191 1.10 -11.56 13.40
C ALA A 191 2.50 -12.17 13.59
N GLU A 192 3.26 -11.71 14.58
CA GLU A 192 4.57 -12.25 14.94
C GLU A 192 4.46 -13.73 15.37
N GLU A 193 3.51 -14.05 16.28
CA GLU A 193 3.23 -15.42 16.70
C GLU A 193 2.97 -16.36 15.52
N LEU A 194 2.18 -15.91 14.55
CA LEU A 194 1.88 -16.69 13.35
C LEU A 194 3.11 -16.91 12.47
N LEU A 195 3.94 -15.88 12.25
CA LEU A 195 5.18 -16.01 11.47
C LEU A 195 6.14 -16.99 12.13
N VAL A 196 6.36 -16.85 13.44
CA VAL A 196 7.22 -17.76 14.21
C VAL A 196 6.71 -19.21 14.16
N LYS A 197 5.41 -19.42 14.33
CA LYS A 197 4.78 -20.74 14.21
C LYS A 197 4.96 -21.36 12.84
N ARG A 198 5.11 -20.55 11.80
CA ARG A 198 5.34 -21.00 10.43
C ARG A 198 6.82 -21.23 10.11
N GLY A 199 7.73 -20.87 11.01
CA GLY A 199 9.16 -21.14 10.89
C GLY A 199 10.04 -19.92 10.58
N VAL A 200 9.47 -18.72 10.47
CA VAL A 200 10.26 -17.50 10.32
C VAL A 200 10.87 -17.12 11.68
N LYS A 201 12.16 -16.85 11.73
CA LYS A 201 12.80 -16.27 12.92
C LYS A 201 12.53 -14.76 12.92
N VAL A 202 11.88 -14.26 13.97
CA VAL A 202 11.55 -12.82 14.11
C VAL A 202 12.37 -12.22 15.23
N ILE A 203 12.98 -11.07 14.96
CA ILE A 203 13.78 -10.29 15.91
C ILE A 203 13.26 -8.86 15.90
N THR A 204 12.57 -8.46 16.96
CA THR A 204 12.00 -7.12 17.15
C THR A 204 12.79 -6.31 18.18
N GLY A 205 12.62 -4.98 18.18
CA GLY A 205 13.31 -4.06 19.10
C GLY A 205 14.81 -3.93 18.85
N LYS A 206 15.32 -4.43 17.73
CA LYS A 206 16.75 -4.37 17.38
C LYS A 206 16.91 -3.90 15.94
N GLY A 207 17.67 -2.84 15.74
CA GLY A 207 18.04 -2.38 14.39
C GLY A 207 19.22 -3.14 13.82
N VAL A 208 19.41 -3.03 12.50
CA VAL A 208 20.65 -3.46 11.84
C VAL A 208 21.65 -2.32 11.87
N LYS A 209 22.86 -2.59 12.34
CA LYS A 209 23.97 -1.64 12.41
C LYS A 209 24.75 -1.61 11.09
N GLU A 210 25.12 -2.79 10.58
CA GLU A 210 25.86 -2.94 9.34
C GLU A 210 25.67 -4.33 8.74
N ILE A 211 25.91 -4.45 7.44
CA ILE A 211 25.97 -5.70 6.68
C ILE A 211 27.44 -6.00 6.41
N ILE A 212 27.89 -7.18 6.75
CA ILE A 212 29.27 -7.65 6.58
C ILE A 212 29.35 -8.45 5.28
N GLY A 213 30.46 -8.27 4.56
CA GLY A 213 30.74 -9.01 3.35
C GLY A 213 32.10 -9.70 3.37
N THR A 214 32.16 -10.85 2.70
CA THR A 214 33.39 -11.57 2.38
C THR A 214 33.48 -11.68 0.86
N ASP A 215 34.61 -11.31 0.29
CA ASP A 215 34.83 -11.29 -1.18
C ASP A 215 33.76 -10.50 -1.96
N GLY A 216 33.27 -9.40 -1.37
CA GLY A 216 32.26 -8.54 -1.98
C GLY A 216 30.81 -9.01 -1.87
N LYS A 217 30.54 -10.19 -1.27
CA LYS A 217 29.21 -10.78 -1.07
C LYS A 217 28.80 -10.74 0.40
N VAL A 218 27.52 -10.69 0.67
CA VAL A 218 26.97 -10.79 2.03
C VAL A 218 27.46 -12.06 2.70
N SER A 219 27.88 -11.94 3.98
CA SER A 219 28.22 -13.06 4.84
C SER A 219 27.51 -13.04 6.20
N SER A 220 27.21 -11.85 6.72
CA SER A 220 26.48 -11.69 7.98
C SER A 220 25.88 -10.29 8.12
N VAL A 221 25.05 -10.12 9.15
CA VAL A 221 24.47 -8.84 9.56
C VAL A 221 24.75 -8.63 11.04
N ILE A 222 25.24 -7.43 11.41
CA ILE A 222 25.44 -7.04 12.81
C ILE A 222 24.27 -6.17 13.27
N LEU A 223 23.62 -6.58 14.35
CA LEU A 223 22.55 -5.84 14.99
C LEU A 223 23.08 -4.71 15.88
N THR A 224 22.22 -3.77 16.23
CA THR A 224 22.54 -2.69 17.19
C THR A 224 22.88 -3.22 18.59
N SER A 225 22.45 -4.44 18.92
CA SER A 225 22.83 -5.16 20.15
C SER A 225 24.27 -5.70 20.14
N GLY A 226 24.95 -5.70 18.99
CA GLY A 226 26.25 -6.35 18.79
C GLY A 226 26.15 -7.83 18.39
N GLU A 227 24.97 -8.42 18.32
CA GLU A 227 24.73 -9.78 17.83
C GLU A 227 25.00 -9.86 16.33
N GLU A 228 25.74 -10.88 15.92
CA GLU A 228 26.00 -11.17 14.49
C GLU A 228 25.18 -12.36 14.03
N ILE A 229 24.55 -12.24 12.86
CA ILE A 229 23.68 -13.25 12.26
C ILE A 229 24.21 -13.56 10.87
N GLU A 230 24.54 -14.82 10.60
CA GLU A 230 24.97 -15.29 9.28
C GLU A 230 23.86 -15.12 8.24
N ALA A 231 24.23 -14.67 7.05
CA ALA A 231 23.31 -14.49 5.92
C ALA A 231 24.01 -14.71 4.60
N ASP A 232 23.31 -15.36 3.65
CA ASP A 232 23.73 -15.46 2.26
C ASP A 232 23.17 -14.29 1.44
N ALA A 233 22.04 -13.74 1.86
CA ALA A 233 21.40 -12.57 1.25
C ALA A 233 20.67 -11.69 2.28
N VAL A 234 20.54 -10.42 1.91
CA VAL A 234 19.76 -9.43 2.67
C VAL A 234 18.71 -8.79 1.77
N ILE A 235 17.48 -8.70 2.27
CA ILE A 235 16.38 -7.98 1.62
C ILE A 235 16.06 -6.73 2.41
N LEU A 236 16.23 -5.57 1.78
CA LEU A 236 15.90 -4.27 2.37
C LEU A 236 14.43 -3.94 2.11
N SER A 237 13.57 -4.09 3.11
CA SER A 237 12.16 -3.69 3.09
C SER A 237 11.89 -2.46 3.96
N MET A 238 12.79 -1.48 3.88
CA MET A 238 12.85 -0.29 4.72
C MET A 238 12.01 0.89 4.17
N GLY A 239 10.94 0.59 3.45
CA GLY A 239 10.01 1.56 2.87
C GLY A 239 10.41 2.05 1.48
N TYR A 240 9.65 3.05 1.01
CA TYR A 240 9.77 3.62 -0.34
C TYR A 240 9.86 5.14 -0.27
N ALA A 241 10.47 5.72 -1.30
CA ALA A 241 10.49 7.16 -1.55
C ALA A 241 9.67 7.48 -2.81
N PRO A 242 9.01 8.66 -2.91
CA PRO A 242 8.32 9.05 -4.11
C PRO A 242 9.30 9.20 -5.28
N ASN A 243 8.93 8.71 -6.45
CA ASN A 243 9.75 8.85 -7.67
C ASN A 243 9.42 10.17 -8.36
N THR A 244 10.07 11.25 -7.91
CA THR A 244 9.78 12.62 -8.33
C THR A 244 10.97 13.31 -9.03
N THR A 245 11.97 12.53 -9.46
CA THR A 245 13.14 13.06 -10.18
C THR A 245 12.72 13.81 -11.45
N LEU A 246 11.83 13.23 -12.27
CA LEU A 246 11.29 13.86 -13.46
C LEU A 246 10.52 15.15 -13.11
N ALA A 247 9.64 15.10 -12.13
CA ALA A 247 8.85 16.25 -11.70
C ALA A 247 9.74 17.42 -11.26
N LYS A 248 10.78 17.13 -10.46
CA LYS A 248 11.77 18.12 -10.04
C LYS A 248 12.56 18.70 -11.23
N LYS A 249 12.98 17.83 -12.18
CA LYS A 249 13.68 18.27 -13.41
C LYS A 249 12.79 19.15 -14.28
N SER A 250 11.48 18.91 -14.26
CA SER A 250 10.46 19.68 -14.98
C SER A 250 9.96 20.93 -14.22
N GLY A 251 10.60 21.30 -13.10
CA GLY A 251 10.29 22.52 -12.36
C GLY A 251 9.11 22.45 -11.39
N LEU A 252 8.52 21.27 -11.16
CA LEU A 252 7.40 21.12 -10.25
C LEU A 252 7.84 21.19 -8.78
N GLU A 253 7.01 21.83 -7.94
CA GLU A 253 7.28 21.93 -6.51
C GLU A 253 7.01 20.62 -5.78
N LEU A 254 7.95 20.28 -4.90
CA LEU A 254 7.82 19.13 -3.99
C LEU A 254 7.60 19.60 -2.55
N ASN A 255 6.86 18.81 -1.80
CA ASN A 255 6.72 19.02 -0.36
C ASN A 255 7.97 18.54 0.41
N LYS A 256 7.99 18.73 1.74
CA LYS A 256 9.11 18.35 2.61
C LYS A 256 9.45 16.85 2.62
N PHE A 257 8.54 16.00 2.16
CA PHE A 257 8.74 14.55 2.05
C PHE A 257 9.07 14.09 0.62
N GLY A 258 9.19 15.04 -0.32
CA GLY A 258 9.55 14.78 -1.71
C GLY A 258 8.38 14.45 -2.64
N PHE A 259 7.14 14.57 -2.22
CA PHE A 259 5.95 14.38 -3.07
C PHE A 259 5.62 15.63 -3.88
N ILE A 260 5.08 15.46 -5.09
CA ILE A 260 4.54 16.55 -5.91
C ILE A 260 3.33 17.13 -5.19
N LYS A 261 3.32 18.45 -4.96
CA LYS A 261 2.21 19.13 -4.29
C LYS A 261 0.95 19.09 -5.15
N THR A 262 -0.17 18.67 -4.56
CA THR A 262 -1.46 18.60 -5.25
C THR A 262 -2.60 19.09 -4.39
N CYS A 263 -3.64 19.66 -5.03
CA CYS A 263 -4.93 19.96 -4.39
C CYS A 263 -5.83 18.70 -4.39
N GLU A 264 -7.04 18.83 -3.83
CA GLU A 264 -8.04 17.76 -3.72
C GLU A 264 -8.59 17.24 -5.07
N TYR A 265 -8.35 17.96 -6.15
CA TYR A 265 -8.65 17.51 -7.53
C TYR A 265 -7.45 16.81 -8.19
N MET A 266 -6.38 16.58 -7.45
CA MET A 266 -5.11 16.03 -7.92
C MET A 266 -4.37 16.93 -8.94
N ARG A 267 -4.74 18.21 -9.03
CA ARG A 267 -4.00 19.22 -9.80
C ARG A 267 -2.74 19.61 -9.06
N VAL A 268 -1.65 19.79 -9.80
CA VAL A 268 -0.39 20.27 -9.25
C VAL A 268 -0.55 21.74 -8.81
N GLU A 269 -0.14 22.07 -7.58
CA GLU A 269 -0.20 23.43 -7.04
C GLU A 269 0.85 24.33 -7.69
N ASN A 270 0.55 25.64 -7.75
CA ASN A 270 1.42 26.67 -8.31
C ASN A 270 1.84 26.41 -9.76
N CYS A 271 1.00 25.73 -10.52
CA CYS A 271 1.24 25.34 -11.87
C CYS A 271 -0.02 25.57 -12.74
N SER A 272 0.09 25.40 -14.07
CA SER A 272 -1.08 25.37 -14.94
C SER A 272 -2.09 24.34 -14.46
N CYS A 273 -3.40 24.65 -14.57
CA CYS A 273 -4.48 23.67 -14.25
C CYS A 273 -4.54 22.47 -15.18
N ASP A 274 -3.58 22.32 -16.05
CA ASP A 274 -3.48 21.22 -17.00
C ASP A 274 -2.55 20.10 -16.53
N ILE A 275 -1.90 20.30 -15.37
CA ILE A 275 -0.91 19.38 -14.80
C ILE A 275 -1.49 18.69 -13.58
N PHE A 276 -1.41 17.36 -13.55
CA PHE A 276 -1.93 16.52 -12.48
C PHE A 276 -0.83 15.57 -11.97
N ALA A 277 -0.95 15.12 -10.72
CA ALA A 277 -0.11 14.06 -10.19
C ALA A 277 -0.96 13.10 -9.33
N VAL A 278 -0.69 11.79 -9.43
CA VAL A 278 -1.46 10.74 -8.76
C VAL A 278 -0.56 9.61 -8.29
N GLY A 279 -1.01 8.89 -7.28
CA GLY A 279 -0.31 7.72 -6.73
C GLY A 279 0.86 8.09 -5.83
N ASP A 280 1.84 7.18 -5.74
CA ASP A 280 2.91 7.29 -4.75
C ASP A 280 3.83 8.50 -4.95
N CYS A 281 3.81 9.16 -6.10
CA CYS A 281 4.58 10.39 -6.35
C CYS A 281 3.83 11.67 -5.92
N ALA A 282 2.51 11.61 -5.73
CA ALA A 282 1.67 12.77 -5.40
C ALA A 282 1.52 12.97 -3.90
N GLU A 283 1.46 14.25 -3.48
CA GLU A 283 1.11 14.61 -2.11
C GLU A 283 -0.30 14.12 -1.77
N LYS A 284 -0.44 13.64 -0.56
CA LYS A 284 -1.76 13.29 -0.01
C LYS A 284 -1.85 13.66 1.46
N ARG A 285 -3.07 13.90 1.90
CA ARG A 285 -3.39 14.18 3.28
C ARG A 285 -4.10 12.99 3.91
N ASP A 286 -3.87 12.80 5.18
CA ASP A 286 -4.65 11.88 5.99
C ASP A 286 -6.12 12.31 6.05
N PHE A 287 -7.04 11.36 5.92
CA PHE A 287 -8.48 11.65 5.85
C PHE A 287 -9.03 12.31 7.11
N LEU A 288 -8.58 11.88 8.29
CA LEU A 288 -9.08 12.38 9.59
C LEU A 288 -8.32 13.62 10.04
N THR A 289 -7.00 13.55 10.10
CA THR A 289 -6.16 14.60 10.69
C THR A 289 -5.85 15.73 9.74
N ARG A 290 -6.07 15.55 8.44
CA ARG A 290 -5.73 16.47 7.35
C ARG A 290 -4.22 16.81 7.26
N ARG A 291 -3.39 16.14 8.05
CA ARG A 291 -1.93 16.28 7.99
C ARG A 291 -1.37 15.61 6.73
N LEU A 292 -0.19 16.05 6.31
CA LEU A 292 0.53 15.37 5.22
C LEU A 292 0.79 13.90 5.57
N SER A 293 0.44 13.01 4.66
CA SER A 293 0.63 11.57 4.79
C SER A 293 1.74 11.06 3.87
N THR A 294 2.51 10.11 4.36
CA THR A 294 3.52 9.37 3.56
C THR A 294 3.00 8.00 3.13
N THR A 295 1.70 7.75 3.27
CA THR A 295 1.05 6.49 2.87
C THR A 295 1.17 6.27 1.37
N MET A 296 1.66 5.11 0.97
CA MET A 296 1.79 4.68 -0.42
C MET A 296 1.02 3.37 -0.60
N LEU A 297 -0.21 3.47 -1.12
CA LEU A 297 -1.13 2.34 -1.31
C LEU A 297 -1.71 2.35 -2.72
N ALA A 298 -1.75 1.19 -3.35
CA ALA A 298 -2.32 1.04 -4.68
C ALA A 298 -3.81 1.44 -4.72
N SER A 299 -4.59 1.14 -3.67
CA SER A 299 -6.00 1.54 -3.56
C SER A 299 -6.18 3.06 -3.50
N THR A 300 -5.37 3.75 -2.68
CA THR A 300 -5.32 5.22 -2.64
C THR A 300 -4.91 5.79 -4.00
N ALA A 301 -3.84 5.25 -4.60
CA ALA A 301 -3.34 5.67 -5.90
C ALA A 301 -4.41 5.55 -7.02
N CYS A 302 -5.20 4.48 -7.00
CA CYS A 302 -6.32 4.29 -7.95
C CYS A 302 -7.49 5.25 -7.68
N ALA A 303 -7.76 5.60 -6.41
CA ALA A 303 -8.78 6.59 -6.06
C ALA A 303 -8.38 8.00 -6.55
N GLU A 304 -7.14 8.42 -6.28
CA GLU A 304 -6.56 9.66 -6.81
C GLU A 304 -6.62 9.71 -8.34
N ALA A 305 -6.24 8.62 -9.00
CA ALA A 305 -6.24 8.51 -10.46
C ALA A 305 -7.64 8.66 -11.06
N ARG A 306 -8.67 8.08 -10.42
CA ARG A 306 -10.07 8.28 -10.84
C ARG A 306 -10.50 9.73 -10.68
N VAL A 307 -10.13 10.37 -9.56
CA VAL A 307 -10.44 11.79 -9.32
C VAL A 307 -9.78 12.66 -10.39
N ALA A 308 -8.49 12.49 -10.68
CA ALA A 308 -7.80 13.22 -11.73
C ALA A 308 -8.49 13.02 -13.08
N GLY A 309 -8.69 11.75 -13.49
CA GLY A 309 -9.29 11.40 -14.78
C GLY A 309 -10.71 11.95 -14.99
N MET A 310 -11.49 12.12 -13.91
CA MET A 310 -12.83 12.71 -13.97
C MET A 310 -12.84 14.25 -14.03
N ASN A 311 -11.74 14.92 -13.70
CA ASN A 311 -11.67 16.38 -13.56
C ASN A 311 -10.69 17.05 -14.53
N LEU A 312 -10.29 16.38 -15.62
CA LEU A 312 -9.30 16.91 -16.55
C LEU A 312 -9.78 18.19 -17.28
N TYR A 313 -11.01 18.22 -17.70
CA TYR A 313 -11.60 19.32 -18.48
C TYR A 313 -12.72 20.04 -17.72
N GLU A 314 -13.44 19.33 -16.85
CA GLU A 314 -14.56 19.88 -16.08
C GLU A 314 -14.41 19.51 -14.60
N LEU A 315 -14.41 20.53 -13.72
CA LEU A 315 -14.37 20.29 -12.28
C LEU A 315 -15.75 19.98 -11.72
N SER A 316 -15.80 18.98 -10.84
CA SER A 316 -17.01 18.68 -10.08
C SER A 316 -16.71 18.67 -8.58
N PRO A 317 -17.43 19.47 -7.77
CA PRO A 317 -17.22 19.51 -6.33
C PRO A 317 -17.54 18.19 -5.62
N CYS A 318 -18.25 17.28 -6.30
CA CYS A 318 -18.53 15.94 -5.78
C CYS A 318 -17.42 14.90 -6.12
N LYS A 319 -16.46 15.26 -6.98
CA LYS A 319 -15.40 14.37 -7.45
C LYS A 319 -14.05 14.81 -6.91
N VAL A 320 -13.91 14.83 -5.60
CA VAL A 320 -12.70 15.26 -4.89
C VAL A 320 -12.08 14.10 -4.12
N PHE A 321 -10.77 14.16 -3.93
CA PHE A 321 -10.06 13.22 -3.08
C PHE A 321 -10.04 13.73 -1.64
N GLY A 322 -10.79 13.09 -0.76
CA GLY A 322 -10.93 13.48 0.65
C GLY A 322 -9.72 13.16 1.53
N GLY A 323 -8.64 12.61 0.97
CA GLY A 323 -7.47 12.14 1.70
C GLY A 323 -7.42 10.61 1.84
N THR A 324 -6.28 10.08 2.28
CA THR A 324 -6.10 8.63 2.47
C THR A 324 -6.66 8.18 3.82
N ILE A 325 -7.50 7.15 3.81
CA ILE A 325 -7.99 6.49 5.04
C ILE A 325 -6.96 5.50 5.56
N ALA A 326 -5.95 5.18 4.80
CA ALA A 326 -4.95 4.17 5.15
C ALA A 326 -5.59 2.79 5.39
N ILE A 327 -6.23 2.25 4.35
CA ILE A 327 -6.86 0.92 4.41
C ILE A 327 -5.84 -0.12 3.97
N TYR A 328 -5.48 -1.03 4.88
CA TYR A 328 -4.49 -2.08 4.65
C TYR A 328 -5.07 -3.46 4.89
N ASN A 329 -4.62 -4.43 4.11
CA ASN A 329 -4.83 -5.85 4.33
C ASN A 329 -3.52 -6.59 4.11
N THR A 330 -3.28 -7.64 4.91
CA THR A 330 -2.20 -8.60 4.69
C THR A 330 -2.63 -9.99 5.14
N ALA A 331 -1.89 -11.01 4.72
CA ALA A 331 -2.15 -12.39 5.11
C ALA A 331 -0.84 -13.08 5.52
N ILE A 332 -0.93 -13.93 6.54
CA ILE A 332 0.14 -14.81 7.01
C ILE A 332 -0.45 -16.22 7.04
N GLY A 333 -0.04 -17.07 6.11
CA GLY A 333 -0.67 -18.38 5.92
C GLY A 333 -2.16 -18.26 5.59
N ASN A 334 -3.01 -18.87 6.42
CA ASN A 334 -4.47 -18.86 6.27
C ASN A 334 -5.16 -17.78 7.12
N SER A 335 -4.40 -16.99 7.85
CA SER A 335 -4.89 -15.89 8.66
C SER A 335 -4.68 -14.56 7.95
N ALA A 336 -5.59 -13.63 8.13
CA ALA A 336 -5.53 -12.33 7.52
C ALA A 336 -5.76 -11.21 8.53
N PHE A 337 -5.15 -10.06 8.27
CA PHE A 337 -5.20 -8.86 9.09
C PHE A 337 -5.65 -7.70 8.23
N GLY A 338 -6.50 -6.85 8.76
CA GLY A 338 -6.94 -5.64 8.09
C GLY A 338 -7.06 -4.47 9.06
N THR A 339 -6.81 -3.28 8.56
CA THR A 339 -6.99 -2.04 9.31
C THR A 339 -7.48 -0.93 8.38
N ALA A 340 -8.29 -0.03 8.92
CA ALA A 340 -8.75 1.17 8.22
C ALA A 340 -8.81 2.34 9.20
N GLY A 341 -8.35 3.51 8.78
CA GLY A 341 -8.35 4.72 9.58
C GLY A 341 -7.25 4.75 10.65
N ILE A 342 -7.56 5.35 11.79
CA ILE A 342 -6.61 5.52 12.89
C ILE A 342 -6.61 4.31 13.82
N THR A 343 -5.44 3.88 14.33
CA THR A 343 -5.35 2.89 15.40
C THR A 343 -5.60 3.54 16.77
N GLU A 344 -5.88 2.74 17.80
CA GLU A 344 -6.07 3.27 19.16
C GLU A 344 -4.81 3.95 19.69
N GLU A 345 -3.64 3.36 19.46
CA GLU A 345 -2.36 3.93 19.87
C GLU A 345 -2.10 5.26 19.18
N ARG A 346 -2.34 5.33 17.88
CA ARG A 346 -2.18 6.57 17.12
C ARG A 346 -3.18 7.64 17.55
N ALA A 347 -4.42 7.27 17.84
CA ALA A 347 -5.44 8.18 18.37
C ALA A 347 -5.00 8.81 19.69
N LYS A 348 -4.43 8.00 20.60
CA LYS A 348 -3.86 8.49 21.87
C LYS A 348 -2.69 9.45 21.65
N GLN A 349 -1.76 9.12 20.73
CA GLN A 349 -0.61 9.98 20.40
C GLN A 349 -1.04 11.33 19.80
N ASP A 350 -2.10 11.34 19.01
CA ASP A 350 -2.66 12.55 18.39
C ASP A 350 -3.70 13.27 19.28
N ASN A 351 -3.88 12.81 20.54
CA ASN A 351 -4.80 13.37 21.55
C ASN A 351 -6.29 13.35 21.13
N PHE A 352 -6.72 12.36 20.36
CA PHE A 352 -8.13 12.13 20.13
C PHE A 352 -8.78 11.49 21.35
N ASP A 353 -9.91 12.02 21.85
CA ASP A 353 -10.76 11.28 22.77
C ASP A 353 -11.48 10.18 22.00
N VAL A 354 -11.18 8.93 22.35
CA VAL A 354 -11.75 7.78 21.67
C VAL A 354 -12.39 6.81 22.66
N VAL A 355 -13.40 6.09 22.15
CA VAL A 355 -13.97 4.93 22.80
C VAL A 355 -13.72 3.72 21.91
N VAL A 356 -13.12 2.69 22.51
CA VAL A 356 -12.72 1.48 21.79
C VAL A 356 -13.56 0.30 22.25
N GLY A 357 -14.04 -0.50 21.29
CA GLY A 357 -14.72 -1.76 21.54
C GLY A 357 -14.17 -2.85 20.63
N SER A 358 -13.90 -4.02 21.20
CA SER A 358 -13.43 -5.19 20.48
C SER A 358 -14.29 -6.39 20.80
N PHE A 359 -14.55 -7.21 19.78
CA PHE A 359 -15.26 -8.47 19.93
C PHE A 359 -14.63 -9.55 19.05
N THR A 360 -14.46 -10.73 19.63
CA THR A 360 -14.02 -11.93 18.91
C THR A 360 -15.19 -12.90 18.81
N GLY A 361 -15.54 -13.27 17.59
CA GLY A 361 -16.52 -14.29 17.25
C GLY A 361 -15.94 -15.27 16.25
N ILE A 362 -16.78 -15.79 15.36
CA ILE A 362 -16.40 -16.75 14.31
C ILE A 362 -16.94 -16.28 12.95
N ASP A 363 -16.25 -16.66 11.88
CA ASP A 363 -16.59 -16.24 10.50
C ASP A 363 -17.58 -17.15 9.78
N LYS A 364 -18.02 -18.25 10.43
CA LYS A 364 -19.08 -19.16 9.94
C LYS A 364 -20.05 -19.55 11.05
N HIS A 365 -21.22 -20.10 10.72
CA HIS A 365 -22.16 -20.60 11.71
C HIS A 365 -22.96 -21.80 11.17
N PRO A 366 -23.05 -22.92 11.91
CA PRO A 366 -22.43 -23.15 13.23
C PRO A 366 -20.91 -23.24 13.14
N GLY A 367 -20.21 -22.94 14.25
CA GLY A 367 -18.74 -22.94 14.34
C GLY A 367 -18.09 -24.31 14.15
N THR A 368 -18.86 -25.37 13.99
CA THR A 368 -18.42 -26.74 13.66
C THR A 368 -18.16 -26.94 12.16
N LEU A 369 -18.46 -25.94 11.32
CA LEU A 369 -18.19 -26.02 9.89
C LEU A 369 -16.68 -25.99 9.63
N GLU A 370 -16.25 -26.82 8.68
CA GLU A 370 -14.84 -26.89 8.28
C GLU A 370 -14.32 -25.51 7.80
N GLY A 371 -13.08 -25.19 8.16
CA GLY A 371 -12.43 -23.93 7.83
C GLY A 371 -13.10 -22.73 8.52
N THR A 372 -13.71 -22.90 9.67
CA THR A 372 -14.15 -21.82 10.55
C THR A 372 -12.94 -21.19 11.23
N HIS A 373 -12.88 -19.86 11.23
CA HIS A 373 -11.82 -19.10 11.90
C HIS A 373 -12.40 -18.20 12.97
N GLU A 374 -11.62 -17.92 14.00
CA GLU A 374 -11.88 -16.77 14.86
C GLU A 374 -11.84 -15.50 14.03
N GLN A 375 -12.75 -14.57 14.33
CA GLN A 375 -12.82 -13.26 13.71
C GLN A 375 -12.92 -12.18 14.78
N THR A 376 -11.88 -11.37 14.90
CA THR A 376 -11.84 -10.23 15.82
C THR A 376 -12.11 -8.95 15.06
N VAL A 377 -12.98 -8.10 15.59
CA VAL A 377 -13.22 -6.73 15.12
C VAL A 377 -12.99 -5.78 16.28
N LYS A 378 -12.11 -4.81 16.10
CA LYS A 378 -11.86 -3.69 17.00
C LYS A 378 -12.32 -2.42 16.31
N LEU A 379 -13.15 -1.61 16.96
CA LEU A 379 -13.61 -0.30 16.48
C LEU A 379 -13.02 0.80 17.34
N ILE A 380 -12.52 1.84 16.67
CA ILE A 380 -12.07 3.08 17.28
C ILE A 380 -13.07 4.18 16.89
N VAL A 381 -13.69 4.79 17.88
CA VAL A 381 -14.82 5.71 17.71
C VAL A 381 -14.54 7.01 18.44
N ALA A 382 -14.82 8.15 17.82
CA ALA A 382 -14.68 9.47 18.43
C ALA A 382 -15.64 9.58 19.63
N GLY A 383 -15.08 9.94 20.79
CA GLY A 383 -15.79 9.91 22.08
C GLY A 383 -16.90 10.94 22.20
N ASP A 384 -16.74 12.09 21.54
CA ASP A 384 -17.68 13.23 21.57
C ASP A 384 -18.92 13.02 20.68
N CYS A 385 -18.74 12.45 19.49
CA CYS A 385 -19.79 12.38 18.46
C CYS A 385 -20.21 10.94 18.08
N GLY A 386 -19.44 9.93 18.44
CA GLY A 386 -19.72 8.54 18.11
C GLY A 386 -19.40 8.14 16.65
N MET A 387 -18.65 8.98 15.93
CA MET A 387 -18.23 8.69 14.57
C MET A 387 -17.14 7.62 14.56
N ILE A 388 -17.26 6.62 13.67
CA ILE A 388 -16.23 5.59 13.47
C ILE A 388 -15.06 6.24 12.73
N ILE A 389 -13.88 6.22 13.35
CA ILE A 389 -12.66 6.85 12.83
C ILE A 389 -11.53 5.86 12.59
N GLY A 390 -11.67 4.63 13.04
CA GLY A 390 -10.72 3.56 12.82
C GLY A 390 -11.28 2.20 13.16
N GLY A 391 -10.58 1.17 12.71
CA GLY A 391 -10.87 -0.21 13.07
C GLY A 391 -9.82 -1.16 12.56
N GLU A 392 -9.67 -2.27 13.31
CA GLU A 392 -8.75 -3.34 13.02
C GLU A 392 -9.50 -4.67 13.03
N VAL A 393 -9.14 -5.56 12.13
CA VAL A 393 -9.76 -6.89 12.00
C VAL A 393 -8.70 -7.97 11.83
N PHE A 394 -8.99 -9.13 12.44
CA PHE A 394 -8.21 -10.35 12.29
C PHE A 394 -9.16 -11.51 12.02
N GLY A 395 -8.76 -12.48 11.21
CA GLY A 395 -9.57 -13.67 10.94
C GLY A 395 -9.08 -14.47 9.74
N GLY A 396 -10.00 -15.17 9.09
CA GLY A 396 -9.80 -15.84 7.82
C GLY A 396 -9.86 -14.87 6.64
N ILE A 397 -9.89 -15.40 5.41
CA ILE A 397 -9.85 -14.61 4.17
C ILE A 397 -11.03 -13.62 4.02
N SER A 398 -12.15 -13.85 4.70
CA SER A 398 -13.34 -12.97 4.66
C SER A 398 -13.09 -11.58 5.23
N ILE A 399 -12.03 -11.37 6.02
CA ILE A 399 -11.75 -10.06 6.62
C ILE A 399 -11.35 -8.99 5.61
N GLY A 400 -10.87 -9.37 4.42
CA GLY A 400 -10.52 -8.42 3.38
C GLY A 400 -11.69 -7.50 3.01
N GLU A 401 -12.88 -8.06 2.77
CA GLU A 401 -14.09 -7.27 2.49
C GLU A 401 -14.66 -6.58 3.75
N LEU A 402 -14.45 -7.15 4.93
CA LEU A 402 -14.80 -6.49 6.17
C LEU A 402 -13.94 -5.24 6.42
N THR A 403 -12.65 -5.28 6.07
CA THR A 403 -11.76 -4.11 6.11
C THR A 403 -12.22 -3.02 5.13
N ASN A 404 -12.64 -3.39 3.91
CA ASN A 404 -13.24 -2.45 2.96
C ASN A 404 -14.53 -1.84 3.52
N THR A 405 -15.35 -2.64 4.21
CA THR A 405 -16.56 -2.15 4.91
C THR A 405 -16.19 -1.09 5.95
N LEU A 406 -15.17 -1.32 6.79
CA LEU A 406 -14.68 -0.30 7.73
C LEU A 406 -14.24 0.98 7.00
N GLY A 407 -13.52 0.86 5.89
CA GLY A 407 -13.15 1.99 5.06
C GLY A 407 -14.34 2.81 4.58
N PHE A 408 -15.41 2.15 4.09
CA PHE A 408 -16.65 2.84 3.68
C PHE A 408 -17.39 3.48 4.86
N LEU A 409 -17.41 2.86 6.03
CA LEU A 409 -18.00 3.45 7.24
C LEU A 409 -17.27 4.73 7.64
N ILE A 410 -15.93 4.72 7.62
CA ILE A 410 -15.10 5.88 7.93
C ILE A 410 -15.30 6.98 6.88
N GLN A 411 -15.22 6.65 5.59
CA GLN A 411 -15.33 7.60 4.49
C GLN A 411 -16.68 8.33 4.49
N ASN A 412 -17.74 7.66 4.92
CA ASN A 412 -19.10 8.22 5.00
C ASN A 412 -19.46 8.73 6.39
N HIS A 413 -18.49 8.89 7.29
CA HIS A 413 -18.69 9.45 8.64
C HIS A 413 -19.80 8.76 9.43
N VAL A 414 -19.88 7.42 9.30
CA VAL A 414 -20.95 6.65 9.93
C VAL A 414 -20.82 6.67 11.45
N ASN A 415 -21.94 6.96 12.13
CA ASN A 415 -22.02 6.91 13.58
C ASN A 415 -22.15 5.45 14.05
N VAL A 416 -21.42 5.06 15.10
CA VAL A 416 -21.47 3.71 15.66
C VAL A 416 -22.88 3.26 16.06
N LYS A 417 -23.74 4.20 16.47
CA LYS A 417 -25.14 3.92 16.81
C LYS A 417 -25.95 3.42 15.60
N SER A 418 -25.59 3.83 14.38
CA SER A 418 -26.25 3.33 13.16
C SER A 418 -26.02 1.84 12.94
N LEU A 419 -24.88 1.30 13.42
CA LEU A 419 -24.60 -0.13 13.33
C LEU A 419 -25.50 -0.98 14.23
N LEU A 420 -26.03 -0.41 15.32
CA LEU A 420 -26.89 -1.16 16.27
C LEU A 420 -28.21 -1.58 15.65
N THR A 421 -28.64 -0.90 14.60
CA THR A 421 -29.89 -1.17 13.88
C THR A 421 -29.65 -1.57 12.43
N ALA A 422 -28.37 -1.73 12.04
CA ALA A 422 -28.02 -2.09 10.68
C ALA A 422 -28.50 -3.52 10.34
N GLN A 423 -29.03 -3.68 9.15
CA GLN A 423 -29.33 -5.00 8.58
C GLN A 423 -28.09 -5.56 7.91
N ILE A 424 -27.82 -6.83 8.14
CA ILE A 424 -26.70 -7.56 7.55
C ILE A 424 -27.19 -8.82 6.86
N GLY A 425 -26.63 -9.15 5.71
CA GLY A 425 -26.80 -10.43 5.05
C GLY A 425 -25.91 -11.47 5.71
N THR A 426 -26.46 -12.61 6.10
CA THR A 426 -25.68 -13.71 6.68
C THR A 426 -25.93 -15.03 5.96
N HIS A 427 -24.90 -15.85 5.90
CA HIS A 427 -24.96 -17.19 5.34
C HIS A 427 -24.02 -18.11 6.14
N PRO A 428 -24.44 -19.35 6.48
CA PRO A 428 -23.63 -20.27 7.29
C PRO A 428 -22.17 -20.42 6.86
N MET A 429 -21.90 -20.52 5.56
CA MET A 429 -20.56 -20.74 5.01
C MET A 429 -19.74 -19.47 4.79
N LEU A 430 -20.37 -18.27 4.89
CA LEU A 430 -19.76 -17.02 4.43
C LEU A 430 -19.57 -15.99 5.55
N THR A 431 -20.36 -16.07 6.60
CA THR A 431 -20.36 -15.05 7.67
C THR A 431 -20.58 -15.68 9.04
N GLY A 432 -20.23 -14.96 10.09
CA GLY A 432 -20.69 -15.28 11.44
C GLY A 432 -22.21 -15.21 11.57
N SER A 433 -22.74 -15.71 12.70
CA SER A 433 -24.16 -15.66 13.04
C SER A 433 -24.67 -14.22 13.14
N PRO A 434 -25.89 -13.91 12.69
CA PRO A 434 -26.46 -12.57 12.82
C PRO A 434 -26.57 -12.11 14.28
N ALA A 435 -26.78 -13.02 15.22
CA ALA A 435 -26.84 -12.72 16.67
C ALA A 435 -25.46 -12.39 17.28
N ALA A 436 -24.38 -12.82 16.65
CA ALA A 436 -23.00 -12.63 17.13
C ALA A 436 -22.06 -12.10 16.04
N TYR A 437 -22.60 -11.33 15.11
CA TYR A 437 -21.80 -10.74 14.03
C TYR A 437 -20.75 -9.76 14.59
N PRO A 438 -19.44 -10.01 14.39
CA PRO A 438 -18.39 -9.34 15.14
C PRO A 438 -18.43 -7.82 15.06
N LEU A 439 -18.70 -7.25 13.89
CA LEU A 439 -18.77 -5.80 13.71
C LEU A 439 -19.90 -5.17 14.55
N ILE A 440 -21.08 -5.79 14.56
CA ILE A 440 -22.23 -5.31 15.36
C ILE A 440 -21.94 -5.45 16.86
N LYS A 441 -21.33 -6.56 17.27
CA LYS A 441 -20.95 -6.78 18.67
C LYS A 441 -19.90 -5.80 19.17
N ALA A 442 -18.91 -5.47 18.36
CA ALA A 442 -17.95 -4.42 18.68
C ALA A 442 -18.65 -3.06 18.84
N ALA A 443 -19.59 -2.73 17.96
CA ALA A 443 -20.39 -1.50 18.05
C ALA A 443 -21.27 -1.45 19.31
N GLU A 444 -21.89 -2.57 19.72
CA GLU A 444 -22.65 -2.68 20.98
C GLU A 444 -21.76 -2.39 22.20
N ILE A 445 -20.52 -2.91 22.21
CA ILE A 445 -19.55 -2.67 23.29
C ILE A 445 -19.18 -1.18 23.36
N VAL A 446 -18.87 -0.55 22.22
CA VAL A 446 -18.60 0.90 22.16
C VAL A 446 -19.79 1.69 22.69
N ALA A 447 -20.99 1.41 22.19
CA ALA A 447 -22.20 2.13 22.59
C ALA A 447 -22.50 2.03 24.08
N LYS A 448 -22.23 0.88 24.72
CA LYS A 448 -22.34 0.71 26.19
C LYS A 448 -21.32 1.59 26.91
N LYS A 449 -20.06 1.59 26.47
CA LYS A 449 -19.00 2.41 27.08
C LYS A 449 -19.29 3.91 26.95
N MET A 450 -19.83 4.37 25.82
CA MET A 450 -20.23 5.77 25.62
C MET A 450 -21.33 6.20 26.58
N LYS A 451 -22.34 5.34 26.86
CA LYS A 451 -23.40 5.61 27.84
C LYS A 451 -22.88 5.79 29.27
N CYS A 452 -21.78 5.12 29.62
CA CYS A 452 -21.18 5.22 30.93
C CYS A 452 -20.28 6.48 31.10
N LYS A 453 -19.91 7.14 30.00
CA LYS A 453 -19.16 8.40 30.01
C LYS A 453 -20.07 9.64 30.05
N ALA A 454 -21.32 9.51 29.64
CA ALA A 454 -22.35 10.57 29.67
C ALA A 454 -23.06 10.60 31.04
#